data_73452926096315bc3d4181d6e89c674d
#
_entry.id   73452926096315bc3d4181d6e89c674d
#
_cell.length_a   1.000
_cell.length_b   1.000
_cell.length_c   1.000
_cell.angle_alpha   90.00
_cell.angle_beta   90.00
_cell.angle_gamma   90.00
#
_symmetry.space_group_name_H-M   'P 1'
#
loop_
_entity.id
_entity.type
_entity.pdbx_description
1 polymer ?
#
loop_
_entity_poly.entity_id
_entity_poly.type
_entity_poly.pdbx_seq_one_letter_code
_entity_poly.pdbx_strand_id
1 'polypeptide(L)'
;MLRTRAAYAAAMESAVAVERLDADGAQRHHSALADVLVDCVEGGASVSFMAPFSHDEARAFFASIEADVSAGKRILLAAFLDDELVGTVQVAAAWPPNQPHRADVAKLLVRRSARNQGIGQRLMARAEAEALRQGWTLLVLDTVTGDPAERLYERMDWTKVGVIPNYALYPDGRPCDTTVFYKELARTT
;
A
#
# COMPACT_ATOMS: atom_id res chain seq x y z
N MET A 1 -30.82 -25.77 -19.79
CA MET A 1 -30.89 -24.90 -18.60
C MET A 1 -29.59 -24.81 -17.79
N LEU A 2 -28.43 -25.20 -18.33
CA LEU A 2 -27.12 -25.10 -17.59
C LEU A 2 -26.20 -23.92 -18.01
N ARG A 3 -26.54 -23.19 -19.06
CA ARG A 3 -25.72 -22.05 -19.54
C ARG A 3 -25.97 -20.71 -18.82
N THR A 4 -27.04 -20.60 -18.04
CA THR A 4 -27.47 -19.35 -17.39
C THR A 4 -26.78 -19.12 -16.01
N ARG A 5 -26.29 -20.16 -15.34
CA ARG A 5 -25.65 -20.06 -14.04
C ARG A 5 -24.17 -19.60 -14.14
N ALA A 6 -23.45 -20.02 -15.16
CA ALA A 6 -22.07 -19.63 -15.39
C ALA A 6 -21.94 -18.16 -15.85
N ALA A 7 -22.90 -17.67 -16.65
CA ALA A 7 -22.94 -16.27 -17.07
C ALA A 7 -23.36 -15.32 -15.94
N TYR A 8 -24.17 -15.79 -14.97
CA TYR A 8 -24.55 -14.99 -13.79
C TYR A 8 -23.43 -14.94 -12.73
N ALA A 9 -22.60 -15.99 -12.62
CA ALA A 9 -21.44 -16.00 -11.73
C ALA A 9 -20.29 -15.10 -12.25
N ALA A 10 -20.12 -14.97 -13.57
CA ALA A 10 -19.14 -14.07 -14.16
C ALA A 10 -19.55 -12.58 -14.09
N ALA A 11 -20.82 -12.27 -13.85
CA ALA A 11 -21.34 -10.90 -13.76
C ALA A 11 -21.32 -10.32 -12.32
N MET A 12 -20.82 -11.05 -11.33
CA MET A 12 -20.71 -10.63 -9.94
C MET A 12 -19.28 -10.71 -9.38
N GLU A 13 -18.26 -10.82 -10.22
CA GLU A 13 -16.91 -10.49 -9.74
C GLU A 13 -16.79 -8.97 -9.71
N SER A 14 -17.02 -8.42 -8.54
CA SER A 14 -16.69 -7.05 -8.17
C SER A 14 -15.28 -6.73 -8.68
N ALA A 15 -15.19 -5.88 -9.72
CA ALA A 15 -13.94 -5.67 -10.45
C ALA A 15 -13.01 -4.76 -9.64
N VAL A 16 -12.00 -5.34 -9.00
CA VAL A 16 -10.94 -4.54 -8.38
C VAL A 16 -10.01 -4.00 -9.46
N ALA A 17 -10.01 -2.69 -9.65
CA ALA A 17 -9.02 -1.97 -10.47
C ALA A 17 -7.91 -1.39 -9.59
N VAL A 18 -6.65 -1.41 -10.08
CA VAL A 18 -5.53 -0.74 -9.42
C VAL A 18 -4.94 0.28 -10.39
N GLU A 19 -4.97 1.54 -10.01
CA GLU A 19 -4.55 2.68 -10.81
C GLU A 19 -3.34 3.38 -10.19
N ARG A 20 -2.44 3.88 -11.04
CA ARG A 20 -1.40 4.82 -10.64
C ARG A 20 -1.98 6.22 -10.70
N LEU A 21 -1.93 6.93 -9.58
CA LEU A 21 -2.34 8.32 -9.51
C LEU A 21 -1.15 9.23 -9.81
N ASP A 22 -1.34 10.19 -10.72
CA ASP A 22 -0.50 11.36 -10.84
C ASP A 22 -0.86 12.40 -9.77
N ALA A 23 -0.21 13.58 -9.78
CA ALA A 23 -0.47 14.62 -8.79
C ALA A 23 -1.92 15.10 -8.83
N ASP A 24 -2.49 15.28 -10.02
CA ASP A 24 -3.89 15.70 -10.17
C ASP A 24 -4.86 14.60 -9.72
N GLY A 25 -4.53 13.34 -10.00
CA GLY A 25 -5.26 12.18 -9.52
C GLY A 25 -5.21 12.08 -7.99
N ALA A 26 -4.05 12.28 -7.39
CA ALA A 26 -3.90 12.32 -5.94
C ALA A 26 -4.79 13.41 -5.33
N GLN A 27 -4.77 14.61 -5.89
CA GLN A 27 -5.58 15.75 -5.43
C GLN A 27 -7.08 15.45 -5.54
N ARG A 28 -7.55 14.92 -6.68
CA ARG A 28 -8.96 14.55 -6.85
C ARG A 28 -9.44 13.51 -5.82
N HIS A 29 -8.56 12.62 -5.40
CA HIS A 29 -8.88 11.53 -4.48
C HIS A 29 -8.43 11.76 -3.03
N HIS A 30 -7.97 12.96 -2.64
CA HIS A 30 -7.49 13.26 -1.30
C HIS A 30 -8.46 12.81 -0.20
N SER A 31 -9.76 13.11 -0.35
CA SER A 31 -10.76 12.74 0.66
C SER A 31 -10.88 11.22 0.78
N ALA A 32 -10.98 10.51 -0.33
CA ALA A 32 -11.12 9.05 -0.32
C ALA A 32 -9.85 8.34 0.19
N LEU A 33 -8.65 8.86 -0.15
CA LEU A 33 -7.38 8.37 0.40
C LEU A 33 -7.29 8.62 1.90
N ALA A 34 -7.77 9.79 2.37
CA ALA A 34 -7.84 10.13 3.78
C ALA A 34 -8.80 9.20 4.53
N ASP A 35 -9.97 8.89 3.95
CA ASP A 35 -10.93 7.95 4.52
C ASP A 35 -10.32 6.56 4.75
N VAL A 36 -9.54 6.05 3.77
CA VAL A 36 -8.84 4.76 3.91
C VAL A 36 -7.80 4.82 5.02
N LEU A 37 -7.03 5.90 5.11
CA LEU A 37 -6.00 6.05 6.13
C LEU A 37 -6.60 6.15 7.53
N VAL A 38 -7.63 6.98 7.72
CA VAL A 38 -8.35 7.14 9.00
C VAL A 38 -8.95 5.81 9.43
N ASP A 39 -9.67 5.10 8.53
CA ASP A 39 -10.25 3.78 8.83
C ASP A 39 -9.18 2.77 9.29
N CYS A 40 -7.99 2.79 8.68
CA CYS A 40 -6.91 1.89 9.08
C CYS A 40 -6.34 2.26 10.46
N VAL A 41 -6.10 3.55 10.74
CA VAL A 41 -5.59 4.02 12.04
C VAL A 41 -6.60 3.75 13.16
N GLU A 42 -7.88 4.05 12.96
CA GLU A 42 -8.96 3.72 13.90
C GLU A 42 -9.10 2.20 14.11
N GLY A 43 -8.78 1.41 13.09
CA GLY A 43 -8.71 -0.05 13.16
C GLY A 43 -7.48 -0.58 13.88
N GLY A 44 -6.61 0.30 14.42
CA GLY A 44 -5.42 -0.07 15.18
C GLY A 44 -4.18 -0.35 14.34
N ALA A 45 -4.16 0.00 13.04
CA ALA A 45 -2.96 -0.20 12.21
C ALA A 45 -1.82 0.75 12.63
N SER A 46 -0.64 0.21 12.92
CA SER A 46 0.57 0.99 13.17
C SER A 46 1.19 1.41 11.83
N VAL A 47 0.80 2.60 11.36
CA VAL A 47 1.18 3.14 10.04
C VAL A 47 1.70 4.57 10.12
N SER A 48 2.44 4.88 11.18
CA SER A 48 3.08 6.15 11.48
C SER A 48 2.15 7.24 12.05
N PHE A 49 0.95 6.90 12.47
CA PHE A 49 0.00 7.86 13.05
C PHE A 49 -0.53 7.38 14.41
N MET A 50 -0.81 8.35 15.29
CA MET A 50 -1.29 8.11 16.65
C MET A 50 -2.77 8.50 16.75
N ALA A 51 -3.54 7.85 17.62
CA ALA A 51 -4.90 8.26 17.93
C ALA A 51 -4.90 9.36 19.02
N PRO A 52 -5.83 10.36 18.97
CA PRO A 52 -6.83 10.54 17.91
C PRO A 52 -6.21 11.04 16.60
N PHE A 53 -6.74 10.59 15.46
CA PHE A 53 -6.25 10.95 14.13
C PHE A 53 -7.39 11.47 13.27
N SER A 54 -7.30 12.71 12.85
CA SER A 54 -8.36 13.39 12.13
C SER A 54 -8.28 13.18 10.62
N HIS A 55 -9.41 13.36 9.95
CA HIS A 55 -9.47 13.36 8.48
C HIS A 55 -8.64 14.50 7.86
N ASP A 56 -8.55 15.66 8.51
CA ASP A 56 -7.74 16.77 8.02
C ASP A 56 -6.23 16.47 8.10
N GLU A 57 -5.76 15.79 9.15
CA GLU A 57 -4.38 15.32 9.23
C GLU A 57 -4.08 14.27 8.13
N ALA A 58 -5.03 13.37 7.86
CA ALA A 58 -4.90 12.40 6.78
C ALA A 58 -4.83 13.07 5.40
N ARG A 59 -5.68 14.08 5.14
CA ARG A 59 -5.62 14.89 3.91
C ARG A 59 -4.30 15.64 3.79
N ALA A 60 -3.84 16.27 4.87
CA ALA A 60 -2.56 16.98 4.89
C ALA A 60 -1.39 16.04 4.57
N PHE A 61 -1.42 14.80 5.07
CA PHE A 61 -0.42 13.78 4.72
C PHE A 61 -0.41 13.51 3.21
N PHE A 62 -1.56 13.26 2.56
CA PHE A 62 -1.59 13.00 1.12
C PHE A 62 -1.21 14.24 0.30
N ALA A 63 -1.58 15.45 0.73
CA ALA A 63 -1.12 16.69 0.12
C ALA A 63 0.41 16.85 0.19
N SER A 64 1.03 16.44 1.30
CA SER A 64 2.48 16.56 1.49
C SER A 64 3.33 15.73 0.53
N ILE A 65 2.77 14.69 -0.08
CA ILE A 65 3.49 13.79 -0.99
C ILE A 65 3.30 14.14 -2.48
N GLU A 66 2.42 15.09 -2.83
CA GLU A 66 2.11 15.44 -4.23
C GLU A 66 3.35 15.88 -5.01
N ALA A 67 4.22 16.67 -4.39
CA ALA A 67 5.45 17.14 -5.02
C ALA A 67 6.37 15.96 -5.40
N ASP A 68 6.47 14.94 -4.54
CA ASP A 68 7.24 13.74 -4.82
C ASP A 68 6.60 12.88 -5.92
N VAL A 69 5.27 12.80 -5.95
CA VAL A 69 4.52 12.11 -7.02
C VAL A 69 4.74 12.82 -8.35
N SER A 70 4.62 14.15 -8.39
CA SER A 70 4.84 14.98 -9.58
C SER A 70 6.28 14.88 -10.09
N ALA A 71 7.26 14.82 -9.19
CA ALA A 71 8.68 14.67 -9.51
C ALA A 71 9.09 13.23 -9.90
N GLY A 72 8.17 12.26 -9.89
CA GLY A 72 8.46 10.84 -10.13
C GLY A 72 9.30 10.17 -9.04
N LYS A 73 9.46 10.81 -7.88
CA LYS A 73 10.17 10.26 -6.73
C LYS A 73 9.30 9.33 -5.89
N ARG A 74 7.99 9.37 -6.10
CA ARG A 74 7.01 8.53 -5.41
C ARG A 74 5.96 8.02 -6.39
N ILE A 75 5.66 6.73 -6.32
CA ILE A 75 4.51 6.11 -6.97
C ILE A 75 3.40 6.04 -5.92
N LEU A 76 2.23 6.54 -6.27
CA LEU A 76 1.00 6.39 -5.48
C LEU A 76 0.03 5.53 -6.27
N LEU A 77 -0.39 4.40 -5.70
CA LEU A 77 -1.39 3.51 -6.28
C LEU A 77 -2.66 3.54 -5.45
N ALA A 78 -3.80 3.51 -6.12
CA ALA A 78 -5.12 3.38 -5.52
C ALA A 78 -5.82 2.13 -6.05
N ALA A 79 -6.51 1.42 -5.17
CA ALA A 79 -7.39 0.31 -5.52
C ALA A 79 -8.84 0.77 -5.45
N PHE A 80 -9.58 0.50 -6.52
CA PHE A 80 -11.01 0.78 -6.64
C PHE A 80 -11.79 -0.53 -6.66
N LEU A 81 -12.89 -0.57 -5.94
CA LEU A 81 -13.86 -1.65 -5.91
C LEU A 81 -15.21 -1.04 -6.25
N ASP A 82 -15.80 -1.41 -7.40
CA ASP A 82 -17.04 -0.81 -7.89
C ASP A 82 -17.00 0.74 -7.88
N ASP A 83 -15.90 1.32 -8.42
CA ASP A 83 -15.59 2.75 -8.46
C ASP A 83 -15.32 3.44 -7.11
N GLU A 84 -15.43 2.73 -5.98
CA GLU A 84 -15.05 3.25 -4.67
C GLU A 84 -13.56 3.01 -4.40
N LEU A 85 -12.81 4.05 -3.98
CA LEU A 85 -11.43 3.91 -3.56
C LEU A 85 -11.39 3.22 -2.19
N VAL A 86 -10.84 2.00 -2.14
CA VAL A 86 -10.83 1.14 -0.95
C VAL A 86 -9.43 0.77 -0.45
N GLY A 87 -8.39 1.14 -1.18
CA GLY A 87 -7.02 0.83 -0.75
C GLY A 87 -5.98 1.67 -1.46
N THR A 88 -4.77 1.68 -0.92
CA THR A 88 -3.62 2.40 -1.47
C THR A 88 -2.31 1.72 -1.10
N VAL A 89 -1.25 1.99 -1.87
CA VAL A 89 0.15 1.70 -1.53
C VAL A 89 1.05 2.75 -2.16
N GLN A 90 2.17 3.03 -1.51
CA GLN A 90 3.18 3.97 -1.99
C GLN A 90 4.50 3.25 -2.19
N VAL A 91 5.25 3.66 -3.22
CA VAL A 91 6.65 3.28 -3.41
C VAL A 91 7.46 4.56 -3.56
N ALA A 92 8.39 4.81 -2.66
CA ALA A 92 9.18 6.02 -2.63
C ALA A 92 10.66 5.72 -2.94
N ALA A 93 11.27 6.48 -3.84
CA ALA A 93 12.70 6.41 -4.11
C ALA A 93 13.50 6.57 -2.82
N ALA A 94 14.55 5.78 -2.65
CA ALA A 94 15.49 5.99 -1.56
C ALA A 94 16.16 7.35 -1.72
N TRP A 95 16.26 8.10 -0.60
CA TRP A 95 16.83 9.45 -0.63
C TRP A 95 18.38 9.50 -0.82
N PRO A 96 19.18 8.48 -0.36
CA PRO A 96 20.62 8.55 -0.51
C PRO A 96 21.08 8.41 -1.96
N PRO A 97 22.01 9.27 -2.45
CA PRO A 97 22.45 9.25 -3.86
C PRO A 97 23.13 7.95 -4.31
N ASN A 98 23.63 7.13 -3.38
CA ASN A 98 24.25 5.84 -3.67
C ASN A 98 23.25 4.68 -3.74
N GLN A 99 21.96 4.96 -3.66
CA GLN A 99 20.87 3.97 -3.68
C GLN A 99 19.83 4.27 -4.80
N PRO A 100 20.24 4.63 -6.04
CA PRO A 100 19.30 5.03 -7.10
C PRO A 100 18.42 3.87 -7.58
N HIS A 101 18.82 2.63 -7.29
CA HIS A 101 18.13 1.39 -7.66
C HIS A 101 17.15 0.92 -6.58
N ARG A 102 17.10 1.58 -5.42
CA ARG A 102 16.29 1.16 -4.26
C ARG A 102 15.07 2.06 -4.06
N ALA A 103 13.97 1.46 -3.62
CA ALA A 103 12.81 2.19 -3.15
C ALA A 103 12.20 1.53 -1.91
N ASP A 104 11.48 2.33 -1.12
CA ASP A 104 10.77 1.90 0.07
C ASP A 104 9.27 1.77 -0.23
N VAL A 105 8.68 0.60 0.08
CA VAL A 105 7.23 0.40 0.00
C VAL A 105 6.61 0.78 1.34
N ALA A 106 5.59 1.61 1.30
CA ALA A 106 4.92 2.10 2.50
C ALA A 106 3.41 2.26 2.28
N LYS A 107 2.67 2.38 3.38
CA LYS A 107 1.23 2.69 3.35
C LYS A 107 0.42 1.73 2.48
N LEU A 108 0.73 0.41 2.54
CA LEU A 108 -0.19 -0.60 2.04
C LEU A 108 -1.40 -0.62 2.97
N LEU A 109 -2.47 0.00 2.54
CA LEU A 109 -3.70 0.18 3.31
C LEU A 109 -4.88 -0.37 2.52
N VAL A 110 -5.76 -1.11 3.18
CA VAL A 110 -7.03 -1.55 2.63
C VAL A 110 -8.11 -1.31 3.68
N ARG A 111 -9.17 -0.60 3.27
CA ARG A 111 -10.33 -0.31 4.11
C ARG A 111 -10.85 -1.59 4.77
N ARG A 112 -11.17 -1.56 6.06
CA ARG A 112 -11.57 -2.77 6.83
C ARG A 112 -12.71 -3.56 6.17
N SER A 113 -13.70 -2.85 5.60
CA SER A 113 -14.83 -3.44 4.88
C SER A 113 -14.45 -4.19 3.59
N ALA A 114 -13.29 -3.85 2.99
CA ALA A 114 -12.83 -4.42 1.71
C ALA A 114 -11.67 -5.44 1.89
N ARG A 115 -11.30 -5.77 3.13
CA ARG A 115 -10.24 -6.76 3.40
C ARG A 115 -10.63 -8.17 2.98
N ASN A 116 -9.63 -9.06 2.87
CA ASN A 116 -9.77 -10.47 2.50
C ASN A 116 -10.33 -10.73 1.08
N GLN A 117 -10.26 -9.74 0.18
CA GLN A 117 -10.67 -9.82 -1.22
C GLN A 117 -9.48 -9.78 -2.21
N GLY A 118 -8.26 -10.03 -1.73
CA GLY A 118 -7.04 -10.02 -2.56
C GLY A 118 -6.53 -8.63 -2.97
N ILE A 119 -7.15 -7.54 -2.48
CA ILE A 119 -6.82 -6.15 -2.86
C ILE A 119 -5.36 -5.82 -2.52
N GLY A 120 -4.90 -6.18 -1.31
CA GLY A 120 -3.51 -5.94 -0.90
C GLY A 120 -2.50 -6.61 -1.82
N GLN A 121 -2.77 -7.84 -2.25
CA GLN A 121 -1.92 -8.57 -3.21
C GLN A 121 -1.89 -7.88 -4.58
N ARG A 122 -3.04 -7.40 -5.09
CA ARG A 122 -3.11 -6.68 -6.37
C ARG A 122 -2.36 -5.35 -6.30
N LEU A 123 -2.49 -4.60 -5.20
CA LEU A 123 -1.73 -3.37 -4.95
C LEU A 123 -0.22 -3.63 -4.96
N MET A 124 0.25 -4.65 -4.23
CA MET A 124 1.66 -5.00 -4.17
C MET A 124 2.20 -5.48 -5.52
N ALA A 125 1.50 -6.35 -6.24
CA ALA A 125 1.91 -6.78 -7.57
C ALA A 125 2.04 -5.60 -8.55
N ARG A 126 1.11 -4.65 -8.49
CA ARG A 126 1.19 -3.43 -9.30
C ARG A 126 2.34 -2.52 -8.85
N ALA A 127 2.59 -2.41 -7.54
CA ALA A 127 3.71 -1.63 -6.99
C ALA A 127 5.06 -2.16 -7.45
N GLU A 128 5.27 -3.48 -7.43
CA GLU A 128 6.47 -4.14 -7.94
C GLU A 128 6.67 -3.87 -9.43
N ALA A 129 5.60 -3.98 -10.22
CA ALA A 129 5.67 -3.72 -11.66
C ALA A 129 5.99 -2.25 -11.98
N GLU A 130 5.38 -1.29 -11.26
CA GLU A 130 5.66 0.13 -11.46
C GLU A 130 7.06 0.53 -10.99
N ALA A 131 7.54 -0.03 -9.87
CA ALA A 131 8.90 0.18 -9.37
C ALA A 131 9.93 -0.26 -10.40
N LEU A 132 9.75 -1.44 -10.99
CA LEU A 132 10.65 -1.95 -12.02
C LEU A 132 10.67 -1.05 -13.28
N ARG A 133 9.51 -0.49 -13.68
CA ARG A 133 9.44 0.49 -14.79
C ARG A 133 10.21 1.78 -14.48
N GLN A 134 10.29 2.19 -13.21
CA GLN A 134 11.10 3.33 -12.77
C GLN A 134 12.59 3.01 -12.67
N GLY A 135 12.98 1.74 -12.83
CA GLY A 135 14.37 1.28 -12.68
C GLY A 135 14.76 0.93 -11.26
N TRP A 136 13.79 0.88 -10.33
CA TRP A 136 14.02 0.42 -8.96
C TRP A 136 13.99 -1.11 -8.96
N THR A 137 15.13 -1.72 -8.68
CA THR A 137 15.30 -3.18 -8.72
C THR A 137 15.38 -3.80 -7.33
N LEU A 138 15.48 -2.99 -6.27
CA LEU A 138 15.46 -3.44 -4.88
C LEU A 138 14.38 -2.68 -4.12
N LEU A 139 13.40 -3.41 -3.59
CA LEU A 139 12.38 -2.87 -2.71
C LEU A 139 12.61 -3.30 -1.28
N VAL A 140 12.35 -2.38 -0.35
CA VAL A 140 12.42 -2.63 1.10
C VAL A 140 11.09 -2.19 1.72
N LEU A 141 10.65 -2.89 2.74
CA LEU A 141 9.52 -2.49 3.58
C LEU A 141 9.72 -2.98 5.02
N ASP A 142 8.96 -2.38 5.90
CA ASP A 142 8.75 -2.88 7.24
C ASP A 142 7.25 -2.99 7.57
N THR A 143 6.91 -3.91 8.47
CA THR A 143 5.54 -4.16 8.91
C THR A 143 5.50 -4.64 10.35
N VAL A 144 4.37 -4.44 11.02
CA VAL A 144 4.18 -4.97 12.38
C VAL A 144 4.31 -6.49 12.37
N THR A 145 5.15 -7.02 13.26
CA THR A 145 5.38 -8.46 13.41
C THR A 145 4.08 -9.17 13.80
N GLY A 146 3.76 -10.24 13.08
CA GLY A 146 2.57 -11.08 13.32
C GLY A 146 1.29 -10.58 12.64
N ASP A 147 1.28 -9.40 12.02
CA ASP A 147 0.11 -8.86 11.32
C ASP A 147 -0.19 -9.64 10.02
N PRO A 148 -1.45 -9.58 9.52
CA PRO A 148 -1.83 -10.19 8.25
C PRO A 148 -0.97 -9.77 7.06
N ALA A 149 -0.41 -8.56 7.08
CA ALA A 149 0.48 -8.04 6.04
C ALA A 149 1.80 -8.83 5.97
N GLU A 150 2.38 -9.25 7.11
CA GLU A 150 3.58 -10.10 7.13
C GLU A 150 3.37 -11.37 6.31
N ARG A 151 2.26 -12.08 6.51
CA ARG A 151 1.91 -13.29 5.75
C ARG A 151 1.65 -13.02 4.27
N LEU A 152 1.19 -11.79 3.92
CA LEU A 152 1.03 -11.41 2.52
C LEU A 152 2.39 -11.30 1.83
N TYR A 153 3.36 -10.64 2.46
CA TYR A 153 4.71 -10.47 1.90
C TYR A 153 5.41 -11.81 1.72
N GLU A 154 5.32 -12.72 2.70
CA GLU A 154 5.85 -14.08 2.58
C GLU A 154 5.25 -14.85 1.38
N ARG A 155 3.93 -14.77 1.17
CA ARG A 155 3.27 -15.40 0.01
C ARG A 155 3.62 -14.76 -1.33
N MET A 156 4.14 -13.54 -1.32
CA MET A 156 4.59 -12.82 -2.50
C MET A 156 6.12 -12.90 -2.69
N ASP A 157 6.77 -13.88 -2.06
CA ASP A 157 8.21 -14.16 -2.17
C ASP A 157 9.10 -12.98 -1.74
N TRP A 158 8.65 -12.19 -0.76
CA TRP A 158 9.49 -11.23 -0.08
C TRP A 158 10.38 -11.91 0.95
N THR A 159 11.66 -11.55 0.99
CA THR A 159 12.64 -12.13 1.91
C THR A 159 12.62 -11.39 3.24
N LYS A 160 12.37 -12.12 4.33
CA LYS A 160 12.44 -11.60 5.68
C LYS A 160 13.89 -11.38 6.09
N VAL A 161 14.23 -10.17 6.53
CA VAL A 161 15.56 -9.81 7.05
C VAL A 161 15.67 -10.15 8.53
N GLY A 162 14.67 -9.71 9.31
CA GLY A 162 14.65 -9.90 10.77
C GLY A 162 13.60 -9.04 11.44
N VAL A 163 13.58 -9.10 12.77
CA VAL A 163 12.65 -8.37 13.64
C VAL A 163 13.43 -7.35 14.48
N ILE A 164 12.88 -6.14 14.60
CA ILE A 164 13.37 -5.12 15.52
C ILE A 164 12.32 -4.96 16.63
N PRO A 165 12.68 -5.30 17.89
CA PRO A 165 11.75 -5.17 19.01
C PRO A 165 11.42 -3.71 19.34
N ASN A 166 10.17 -3.45 19.73
CA ASN A 166 9.68 -2.14 20.17
C ASN A 166 9.99 -0.99 19.19
N TYR A 167 9.96 -1.27 17.90
CA TYR A 167 10.37 -0.33 16.85
C TYR A 167 9.40 0.83 16.69
N ALA A 168 8.11 0.57 16.83
CA ALA A 168 7.06 1.56 16.64
C ALA A 168 5.98 1.45 17.74
N LEU A 169 4.98 2.31 17.64
CA LEU A 169 3.80 2.25 18.50
C LEU A 169 2.55 1.96 17.67
N TYR A 170 1.63 1.22 18.25
CA TYR A 170 0.24 1.24 17.81
C TYR A 170 -0.39 2.61 18.05
N PRO A 171 -1.51 2.95 17.38
CA PRO A 171 -2.18 4.23 17.59
C PRO A 171 -2.57 4.51 19.05
N ASP A 172 -2.75 3.50 19.85
CA ASP A 172 -3.07 3.59 21.29
C ASP A 172 -1.84 3.74 22.22
N GLY A 173 -0.64 3.84 21.65
CA GLY A 173 0.61 4.03 22.38
C GLY A 173 1.31 2.75 22.84
N ARG A 174 0.74 1.57 22.64
CA ARG A 174 1.43 0.31 22.95
C ARG A 174 2.59 0.08 21.98
N PRO A 175 3.77 -0.38 22.44
CA PRO A 175 4.87 -0.71 21.54
C PRO A 175 4.54 -1.91 20.66
N CYS A 176 5.10 -1.92 19.45
CA CYS A 176 5.06 -3.05 18.54
C CYS A 176 6.42 -3.32 17.91
N ASP A 177 6.68 -4.60 17.67
CA ASP A 177 7.85 -5.04 16.94
C ASP A 177 7.62 -4.86 15.44
N THR A 178 8.70 -4.66 14.69
CA THR A 178 8.64 -4.56 13.24
C THR A 178 9.45 -5.69 12.60
N THR A 179 8.89 -6.28 11.54
CA THR A 179 9.60 -7.20 10.65
C THR A 179 10.00 -6.47 9.40
N VAL A 180 11.29 -6.51 9.06
CA VAL A 180 11.85 -5.91 7.84
C VAL A 180 11.90 -6.95 6.73
N PHE A 181 11.48 -6.55 5.52
CA PHE A 181 11.52 -7.37 4.32
C PHE A 181 12.20 -6.64 3.18
N TYR A 182 12.75 -7.40 2.24
CA TYR A 182 13.19 -6.88 0.94
C TYR A 182 12.77 -7.82 -0.20
N LYS A 183 12.77 -7.28 -1.41
CA LYS A 183 12.57 -8.04 -2.64
C LYS A 183 13.43 -7.47 -3.76
N GLU A 184 14.21 -8.34 -4.40
CA GLU A 184 14.89 -8.03 -5.66
C GLU A 184 13.92 -8.26 -6.81
N LEU A 185 13.80 -7.25 -7.68
CA LEU A 185 12.95 -7.32 -8.87
C LEU A 185 13.83 -7.66 -10.08
N ALA A 186 13.58 -8.83 -10.67
CA ALA A 186 14.26 -9.23 -11.88
C ALA A 186 13.70 -8.48 -13.09
N ARG A 187 14.60 -7.90 -13.94
CA ARG A 187 14.20 -7.50 -15.29
C ARG A 187 13.92 -8.76 -16.10
N THR A 188 12.70 -8.92 -16.56
CA THR A 188 12.41 -9.95 -17.57
C THR A 188 13.23 -9.59 -18.83
N THR A 189 14.22 -10.41 -19.12
CA THR A 189 15.03 -10.35 -20.36
C THR A 189 14.18 -10.69 -21.56
#